data_4455701d27098ba39e354d7724444468
#
_entry.id   4455701d27098ba39e354d7724444468
#
_cell.length_a   1.000
_cell.length_b   1.000
_cell.length_c   1.000
_cell.angle_alpha   90.00
_cell.angle_beta   90.00
_cell.angle_gamma   90.00
#
_symmetry.space_group_name_H-M   'P 1'
#
loop_
_entity.id
_entity.type
_entity.pdbx_description
1 polymer ?
#
loop_
_entity_poly.entity_id
_entity_poly.type
_entity_poly.pdbx_seq_one_letter_code
_entity_poly.pdbx_strand_id
1 'polypeptide(L)'
;VPGPPSHDPPPPFDAVAARRIRDSLGMAPGHVAHGLRVSFGMGHVTADTITAWERGLAAPSPGELAALAAVLWCEPTQLIGVPRGLREYRLVRGYAAADVARSIGMDAAEYETAERTGVWTGDARQSGALVSVLGLSVRDRMTVTGANAELAELLGEAVSTRWQAHARTLAKLTGLDRRTLQVPLRTMHQEYQNLMTATLSRAGGSAASGEQGRAYLERIVDRFWSLLADV
;
A
#
# COMPACT_ATOMS: atom_id res chain seq x y z
N VAL A 1 -1.41 10.49 35.24
CA VAL A 1 -0.56 11.44 34.51
C VAL A 1 -0.72 11.10 33.04
N PRO A 2 -1.25 11.97 32.16
CA PRO A 2 -1.26 11.70 30.74
C PRO A 2 0.20 11.59 30.27
N GLY A 3 0.54 10.49 29.57
CA GLY A 3 1.84 10.32 28.96
C GLY A 3 2.11 11.44 27.94
N PRO A 4 3.39 11.69 27.59
CA PRO A 4 3.73 12.68 26.58
C PRO A 4 2.97 12.35 25.29
N PRO A 5 2.51 13.35 24.53
CA PRO A 5 1.82 13.11 23.26
C PRO A 5 2.75 12.30 22.37
N SER A 6 2.29 11.11 21.99
CA SER A 6 2.98 10.29 21.01
C SER A 6 3.07 11.09 19.71
N HIS A 7 4.30 11.48 19.34
CA HIS A 7 4.57 12.10 18.04
C HIS A 7 4.45 11.04 16.91
N ASP A 8 3.30 10.43 16.82
CA ASP A 8 2.98 9.61 15.67
C ASP A 8 2.80 10.53 14.45
N PRO A 9 3.56 10.34 13.36
CA PRO A 9 3.30 11.11 12.15
C PRO A 9 1.85 10.86 11.70
N PRO A 10 1.25 11.86 11.05
CA PRO A 10 -0.12 11.78 10.59
C PRO A 10 -0.31 10.56 9.67
N PRO A 11 -1.55 9.99 9.63
CA PRO A 11 -1.88 8.95 8.67
C PRO A 11 -1.67 9.47 7.23
N PRO A 12 -1.46 8.57 6.25
CA PRO A 12 -1.31 8.97 4.86
C PRO A 12 -2.56 9.71 4.39
N PHE A 13 -2.44 11.00 4.17
CA PHE A 13 -3.53 11.86 3.75
C PHE A 13 -3.61 11.94 2.22
N ASP A 14 -4.79 11.71 1.66
CA ASP A 14 -5.06 11.90 0.23
C ASP A 14 -5.53 13.33 -0.04
N ALA A 15 -4.57 14.20 -0.30
CA ALA A 15 -4.79 15.61 -0.62
C ALA A 15 -5.71 15.81 -1.86
N VAL A 16 -5.59 14.93 -2.85
CA VAL A 16 -6.38 15.00 -4.08
C VAL A 16 -7.82 14.60 -3.83
N ALA A 17 -8.03 13.53 -3.07
CA ALA A 17 -9.37 13.09 -2.68
C ALA A 17 -10.07 14.15 -1.82
N ALA A 18 -9.39 14.73 -0.84
CA ALA A 18 -9.94 15.79 0.01
C ALA A 18 -10.41 16.99 -0.82
N ARG A 19 -9.57 17.49 -1.72
CA ARG A 19 -9.92 18.57 -2.63
C ARG A 19 -11.12 18.21 -3.51
N ARG A 20 -11.12 17.02 -4.11
CA ARG A 20 -12.22 16.57 -4.98
C ARG A 20 -13.56 16.51 -4.22
N ILE A 21 -13.57 15.99 -2.99
CA ILE A 21 -14.78 15.92 -2.16
C ILE A 21 -15.25 17.32 -1.83
N ARG A 22 -14.38 18.22 -1.37
CA ARG A 22 -14.72 19.61 -1.08
C ARG A 22 -15.30 20.33 -2.32
N ASP A 23 -14.65 20.19 -3.47
CA ASP A 23 -15.10 20.83 -4.73
C ASP A 23 -16.47 20.28 -5.16
N SER A 24 -16.73 18.97 -4.96
CA SER A 24 -18.04 18.36 -5.27
C SER A 24 -19.19 18.90 -4.38
N LEU A 25 -18.86 19.37 -3.18
CA LEU A 25 -19.81 20.03 -2.26
C LEU A 25 -19.95 21.53 -2.53
N GLY A 26 -19.24 22.08 -3.52
CA GLY A 26 -19.23 23.50 -3.82
C GLY A 26 -18.63 24.38 -2.71
N MET A 27 -17.81 23.79 -1.83
CA MET A 27 -17.21 24.48 -0.69
C MET A 27 -15.89 25.15 -1.04
N ALA A 28 -15.68 26.39 -0.63
CA ALA A 28 -14.36 27.00 -0.61
C ALA A 28 -13.54 26.52 0.63
N PRO A 29 -12.19 26.56 0.59
CA PRO A 29 -11.36 26.21 1.77
C PRO A 29 -11.76 26.95 3.04
N GLY A 30 -12.21 28.22 2.92
CA GLY A 30 -12.71 29.02 4.04
C GLY A 30 -13.98 28.45 4.68
N HIS A 31 -14.87 27.83 3.91
CA HIS A 31 -16.08 27.18 4.45
C HIS A 31 -15.70 25.98 5.32
N VAL A 32 -14.75 25.18 4.86
CA VAL A 32 -14.23 24.02 5.61
C VAL A 32 -13.57 24.48 6.91
N ALA A 33 -12.68 25.49 6.85
CA ALA A 33 -12.04 26.05 8.03
C ALA A 33 -13.05 26.64 9.03
N HIS A 34 -14.14 27.28 8.54
CA HIS A 34 -15.23 27.75 9.39
C HIS A 34 -15.95 26.60 10.09
N GLY A 35 -16.29 25.54 9.35
CA GLY A 35 -16.93 24.34 9.90
C GLY A 35 -16.08 23.67 10.98
N LEU A 36 -14.77 23.51 10.74
CA LEU A 36 -13.83 22.96 11.73
C LEU A 36 -13.76 23.80 13.01
N ARG A 37 -13.78 25.11 12.88
CA ARG A 37 -13.76 26.03 14.02
C ARG A 37 -15.06 25.94 14.83
N VAL A 38 -16.20 26.00 14.16
CA VAL A 38 -17.50 26.10 14.84
C VAL A 38 -17.90 24.77 15.46
N SER A 39 -17.71 23.65 14.71
CA SER A 39 -18.20 22.34 15.16
C SER A 39 -17.19 21.57 16.01
N PHE A 40 -15.89 21.85 15.85
CA PHE A 40 -14.81 21.07 16.50
C PHE A 40 -13.82 21.95 17.32
N GLY A 41 -14.07 23.26 17.43
CA GLY A 41 -13.22 24.17 18.23
C GLY A 41 -11.79 24.39 17.66
N MET A 42 -11.55 24.02 16.39
CA MET A 42 -10.23 24.08 15.75
C MET A 42 -9.93 25.47 15.17
N GLY A 43 -9.84 26.47 16.04
CA GLY A 43 -9.58 27.87 15.64
C GLY A 43 -8.23 28.11 14.96
N HIS A 44 -7.29 27.21 15.11
CA HIS A 44 -5.97 27.26 14.48
C HIS A 44 -6.00 26.85 13.00
N VAL A 45 -7.04 26.14 12.55
CA VAL A 45 -7.18 25.72 11.15
C VAL A 45 -7.78 26.85 10.33
N THR A 46 -7.02 27.38 9.39
CA THR A 46 -7.40 28.48 8.50
C THR A 46 -7.67 27.99 7.08
N ALA A 47 -8.17 28.85 6.21
CA ALA A 47 -8.31 28.55 4.77
C ALA A 47 -6.96 28.21 4.12
N ASP A 48 -5.87 28.85 4.57
CA ASP A 48 -4.52 28.56 4.08
C ASP A 48 -4.03 27.17 4.54
N THR A 49 -4.41 26.77 5.77
CA THR A 49 -4.14 25.42 6.27
C THR A 49 -4.81 24.36 5.41
N ILE A 50 -6.10 24.53 5.10
CA ILE A 50 -6.83 23.62 4.20
C ILE A 50 -6.17 23.56 2.81
N THR A 51 -5.80 24.72 2.27
CA THR A 51 -5.10 24.80 0.98
C THR A 51 -3.74 24.10 1.02
N ALA A 52 -3.00 24.22 2.11
CA ALA A 52 -1.72 23.52 2.29
C ALA A 52 -1.91 22.00 2.34
N TRP A 53 -2.94 21.51 3.04
CA TRP A 53 -3.29 20.08 3.05
C TRP A 53 -3.64 19.59 1.65
N GLU A 54 -4.49 20.29 0.92
CA GLU A 54 -4.92 19.92 -0.45
C GLU A 54 -3.81 20.00 -1.50
N ARG A 55 -2.73 20.69 -1.20
CA ARG A 55 -1.50 20.71 -2.02
C ARG A 55 -0.45 19.68 -1.60
N GLY A 56 -0.71 18.94 -0.52
CA GLY A 56 0.26 18.00 0.04
C GLY A 56 1.47 18.66 0.70
N LEU A 57 1.40 19.97 1.01
CA LEU A 57 2.47 20.72 1.70
C LEU A 57 2.46 20.47 3.21
N ALA A 58 1.32 20.04 3.75
CA ALA A 58 1.14 19.63 5.13
C ALA A 58 0.09 18.51 5.17
N ALA A 59 -0.02 17.81 6.28
CA ALA A 59 -1.05 16.80 6.50
C ALA A 59 -1.79 17.07 7.81
N PRO A 60 -3.11 16.81 7.89
CA PRO A 60 -3.86 16.93 9.12
C PRO A 60 -3.40 15.87 10.14
N SER A 61 -3.42 16.22 11.42
CA SER A 61 -3.29 15.25 12.51
C SER A 61 -4.49 14.28 12.52
N PRO A 62 -4.43 13.14 13.23
CA PRO A 62 -5.55 12.19 13.28
C PRO A 62 -6.88 12.83 13.75
N GLY A 63 -6.81 13.75 14.72
CA GLY A 63 -7.99 14.47 15.19
C GLY A 63 -8.55 15.45 14.16
N GLU A 64 -7.68 16.17 13.47
CA GLU A 64 -8.06 17.09 12.39
C GLU A 64 -8.60 16.33 11.18
N LEU A 65 -8.06 15.13 10.86
CA LEU A 65 -8.55 14.28 9.79
C LEU A 65 -10.00 13.82 10.06
N ALA A 66 -10.27 13.37 11.28
CA ALA A 66 -11.60 12.95 11.67
C ALA A 66 -12.62 14.10 11.60
N ALA A 67 -12.22 15.28 12.08
CA ALA A 67 -13.05 16.48 12.00
C ALA A 67 -13.26 16.96 10.56
N LEU A 68 -12.21 16.90 9.72
CA LEU A 68 -12.28 17.22 8.29
C LEU A 68 -13.27 16.30 7.58
N ALA A 69 -13.22 15.00 7.83
CA ALA A 69 -14.14 14.03 7.26
C ALA A 69 -15.60 14.35 7.63
N ALA A 70 -15.85 14.71 8.89
CA ALA A 70 -17.18 15.10 9.35
C ALA A 70 -17.68 16.40 8.66
N VAL A 71 -16.81 17.41 8.50
CA VAL A 71 -17.16 18.65 7.79
C VAL A 71 -17.41 18.42 6.30
N LEU A 72 -16.69 17.48 5.70
CA LEU A 72 -16.85 17.09 4.29
C LEU A 72 -17.93 16.01 4.08
N TRP A 73 -18.65 15.62 5.13
CA TRP A 73 -19.72 14.59 5.06
C TRP A 73 -19.26 13.28 4.41
N CYS A 74 -18.04 12.86 4.71
CA CYS A 74 -17.45 11.64 4.18
C CYS A 74 -16.85 10.77 5.28
N GLU A 75 -16.56 9.51 4.98
CA GLU A 75 -15.84 8.64 5.88
C GLU A 75 -14.36 9.03 5.93
N PRO A 76 -13.68 8.98 7.10
CA PRO A 76 -12.25 9.27 7.21
C PRO A 76 -11.38 8.45 6.25
N THR A 77 -11.79 7.22 5.95
CA THR A 77 -11.12 6.32 5.00
C THR A 77 -11.08 6.87 3.57
N GLN A 78 -12.01 7.73 3.20
CA GLN A 78 -12.03 8.40 1.88
C GLN A 78 -11.01 9.53 1.75
N LEU A 79 -10.48 10.00 2.88
CA LEU A 79 -9.42 11.02 2.96
C LEU A 79 -8.04 10.42 3.21
N ILE A 80 -7.95 9.10 3.30
CA ILE A 80 -6.71 8.39 3.55
C ILE A 80 -6.21 7.80 2.23
N GLY A 81 -4.98 8.10 1.87
CA GLY A 81 -4.30 7.50 0.74
C GLY A 81 -4.05 6.00 0.95
N VAL A 82 -3.68 5.32 -0.12
CA VAL A 82 -3.33 3.89 -0.04
C VAL A 82 -2.12 3.72 0.88
N PRO A 83 -2.25 2.96 1.98
CA PRO A 83 -1.12 2.74 2.88
C PRO A 83 0.02 2.01 2.17
N ARG A 84 1.26 2.44 2.43
CA ARG A 84 2.46 1.89 1.78
C ARG A 84 3.37 1.11 2.74
N GLY A 85 3.19 1.29 4.04
CA GLY A 85 4.01 0.67 5.07
C GLY A 85 3.19 0.19 6.26
N LEU A 86 3.78 -0.70 7.06
CA LEU A 86 3.15 -1.32 8.22
C LEU A 86 2.50 -0.31 9.16
N ARG A 87 3.22 0.78 9.46
CA ARG A 87 2.72 1.87 10.31
C ARG A 87 1.46 2.52 9.77
N GLU A 88 1.42 2.79 8.45
CA GLU A 88 0.29 3.43 7.81
C GLU A 88 -0.96 2.54 7.85
N TYR A 89 -0.81 1.24 7.61
CA TYR A 89 -1.92 0.27 7.77
C TYR A 89 -2.48 0.28 9.19
N ARG A 90 -1.62 0.33 10.21
CA ARG A 90 -2.05 0.42 11.60
C ARG A 90 -2.80 1.72 11.89
N LEU A 91 -2.26 2.86 11.45
CA LEU A 91 -2.86 4.19 11.67
C LEU A 91 -4.24 4.32 11.02
N VAL A 92 -4.40 3.79 9.80
CA VAL A 92 -5.71 3.73 9.10
C VAL A 92 -6.75 2.95 9.93
N ARG A 93 -6.31 1.93 10.68
CA ARG A 93 -7.19 1.14 11.56
C ARG A 93 -7.40 1.77 12.94
N GLY A 94 -6.71 2.87 13.26
CA GLY A 94 -6.80 3.53 14.55
C GLY A 94 -6.18 2.75 15.72
N TYR A 95 -5.28 1.80 15.46
CA TYR A 95 -4.66 0.99 16.51
C TYR A 95 -3.39 1.64 17.07
N ALA A 96 -3.16 1.49 18.39
CA ALA A 96 -1.86 1.77 18.98
C ALA A 96 -0.86 0.65 18.64
N ALA A 97 0.44 1.00 18.49
CA ALA A 97 1.49 0.02 18.14
C ALA A 97 1.56 -1.13 19.16
N ALA A 98 1.48 -0.81 20.46
CA ALA A 98 1.50 -1.80 21.53
C ALA A 98 0.30 -2.77 21.48
N ASP A 99 -0.86 -2.32 21.00
CA ASP A 99 -2.04 -3.19 20.91
C ASP A 99 -1.93 -4.16 19.74
N VAL A 100 -1.40 -3.71 18.60
CA VAL A 100 -1.10 -4.61 17.47
C VAL A 100 -0.03 -5.62 17.86
N ALA A 101 1.09 -5.18 18.46
CA ALA A 101 2.16 -6.06 18.91
C ALA A 101 1.64 -7.16 19.84
N ARG A 102 0.83 -6.78 20.84
CA ARG A 102 0.19 -7.73 21.78
C ARG A 102 -0.74 -8.72 21.05
N SER A 103 -1.54 -8.22 20.10
CA SER A 103 -2.51 -9.04 19.36
C SER A 103 -1.85 -10.08 18.47
N ILE A 104 -0.67 -9.78 17.93
CA ILE A 104 0.10 -10.70 17.07
C ILE A 104 1.11 -11.56 17.87
N GLY A 105 1.28 -11.29 19.16
CA GLY A 105 2.25 -12.00 20.01
C GLY A 105 3.71 -11.63 19.71
N MET A 106 3.97 -10.36 19.42
CA MET A 106 5.30 -9.79 19.19
C MET A 106 5.66 -8.82 20.32
N ASP A 107 6.94 -8.65 20.61
CA ASP A 107 7.40 -7.59 21.50
C ASP A 107 7.10 -6.20 20.93
N ALA A 108 6.71 -5.25 21.79
CA ALA A 108 6.32 -3.91 21.33
C ALA A 108 7.48 -3.16 20.67
N ALA A 109 8.70 -3.26 21.21
CA ALA A 109 9.87 -2.58 20.66
C ALA A 109 10.31 -3.22 19.31
N GLU A 110 10.14 -4.53 19.18
CA GLU A 110 10.37 -5.24 17.92
C GLU A 110 9.38 -4.80 16.84
N TYR A 111 8.09 -4.71 17.17
CA TYR A 111 7.05 -4.23 16.28
C TYR A 111 7.29 -2.77 15.84
N GLU A 112 7.61 -1.87 16.77
CA GLU A 112 7.94 -0.47 16.48
C GLU A 112 9.20 -0.36 15.59
N THR A 113 10.15 -1.26 15.80
CA THR A 113 11.35 -1.32 14.93
C THR A 113 10.97 -1.74 13.51
N ALA A 114 10.08 -2.73 13.35
CA ALA A 114 9.58 -3.13 12.04
C ALA A 114 8.83 -1.98 11.34
N GLU A 115 8.01 -1.21 12.07
CA GLU A 115 7.35 -0.01 11.51
C GLU A 115 8.34 1.06 11.07
N ARG A 116 9.40 1.28 11.84
CA ARG A 116 10.39 2.33 11.58
C ARG A 116 11.35 1.98 10.44
N THR A 117 11.74 0.71 10.35
CA THR A 117 12.74 0.24 9.37
C THR A 117 12.10 -0.28 8.08
N GLY A 118 10.80 -0.62 8.12
CA GLY A 118 10.12 -1.32 7.03
C GLY A 118 10.56 -2.78 6.86
N VAL A 119 11.33 -3.33 7.82
CA VAL A 119 11.81 -4.71 7.79
C VAL A 119 10.99 -5.56 8.75
N TRP A 120 10.23 -6.51 8.22
CA TRP A 120 9.45 -7.44 9.00
C TRP A 120 10.30 -8.62 9.47
N THR A 121 10.29 -8.88 10.79
CA THR A 121 11.05 -9.97 11.44
C THR A 121 10.16 -11.05 12.03
N GLY A 122 8.83 -10.87 11.96
CA GLY A 122 7.87 -11.80 12.53
C GLY A 122 7.82 -13.14 11.79
N ASP A 123 7.53 -14.20 12.54
CA ASP A 123 7.34 -15.55 12.03
C ASP A 123 6.03 -15.70 11.20
N ALA A 124 5.78 -16.90 10.68
CA ALA A 124 4.58 -17.19 9.88
C ALA A 124 3.27 -17.01 10.66
N ARG A 125 3.26 -17.34 11.97
CA ARG A 125 2.10 -17.19 12.86
C ARG A 125 1.82 -15.71 13.11
N GLN A 126 2.85 -14.93 13.41
CA GLN A 126 2.77 -13.48 13.62
C GLN A 126 2.34 -12.76 12.34
N SER A 127 2.88 -13.16 11.18
CA SER A 127 2.45 -12.64 9.88
C SER A 127 0.98 -12.95 9.58
N GLY A 128 0.50 -14.13 9.91
CA GLY A 128 -0.92 -14.50 9.77
C GLY A 128 -1.83 -13.70 10.70
N ALA A 129 -1.42 -13.50 11.95
CA ALA A 129 -2.13 -12.68 12.93
C ALA A 129 -2.17 -11.20 12.49
N LEU A 130 -1.06 -10.67 11.95
CA LEU A 130 -0.97 -9.32 11.40
C LEU A 130 -2.00 -9.09 10.29
N VAL A 131 -2.11 -10.04 9.36
CA VAL A 131 -3.12 -10.00 8.27
C VAL A 131 -4.52 -9.88 8.84
N SER A 132 -4.86 -10.67 9.86
CA SER A 132 -6.17 -10.66 10.49
C SER A 132 -6.46 -9.36 11.25
N VAL A 133 -5.48 -8.87 12.02
CA VAL A 133 -5.62 -7.65 12.85
C VAL A 133 -5.74 -6.40 11.98
N LEU A 134 -4.90 -6.26 10.97
CA LEU A 134 -4.88 -5.09 10.11
C LEU A 134 -5.78 -5.23 8.87
N GLY A 135 -6.41 -6.38 8.65
CA GLY A 135 -7.26 -6.64 7.48
C GLY A 135 -6.50 -6.47 6.17
N LEU A 136 -5.28 -7.01 6.10
CA LEU A 136 -4.42 -6.87 4.93
C LEU A 136 -4.88 -7.78 3.80
N SER A 137 -4.88 -7.26 2.57
CA SER A 137 -4.95 -8.12 1.38
C SER A 137 -3.66 -8.93 1.23
N VAL A 138 -3.68 -9.93 0.35
CA VAL A 138 -2.46 -10.70 0.03
C VAL A 138 -1.35 -9.78 -0.49
N ARG A 139 -1.70 -8.83 -1.35
CA ARG A 139 -0.77 -7.82 -1.88
C ARG A 139 -0.18 -6.96 -0.78
N ASP A 140 -1.03 -6.46 0.13
CA ASP A 140 -0.60 -5.61 1.24
C ASP A 140 0.34 -6.37 2.18
N ARG A 141 0.00 -7.62 2.51
CA ARG A 141 0.87 -8.50 3.29
C ARG A 141 2.25 -8.64 2.67
N MET A 142 2.32 -8.93 1.36
CA MET A 142 3.59 -9.05 0.64
C MET A 142 4.42 -7.76 0.72
N THR A 143 3.75 -6.62 0.65
CA THR A 143 4.39 -5.30 0.76
C THR A 143 4.95 -5.05 2.16
N VAL A 144 4.13 -5.24 3.20
CA VAL A 144 4.55 -4.92 4.58
C VAL A 144 5.53 -5.93 5.17
N THR A 145 5.55 -7.17 4.67
CA THR A 145 6.52 -8.18 5.09
C THR A 145 7.81 -8.20 4.27
N GLY A 146 7.92 -7.32 3.25
CA GLY A 146 9.09 -7.29 2.37
C GLY A 146 9.20 -8.48 1.40
N ALA A 147 8.17 -9.32 1.33
CA ALA A 147 8.20 -10.54 0.50
C ALA A 147 8.08 -10.26 -1.02
N ASN A 148 7.92 -9.00 -1.42
CA ASN A 148 7.86 -8.62 -2.84
C ASN A 148 9.17 -8.91 -3.59
N ALA A 149 10.33 -8.87 -2.92
CA ALA A 149 11.61 -9.20 -3.55
C ALA A 149 11.68 -10.69 -3.92
N GLU A 150 11.32 -11.58 -2.98
CA GLU A 150 11.24 -13.02 -3.23
C GLU A 150 10.19 -13.35 -4.30
N LEU A 151 9.04 -12.66 -4.27
CA LEU A 151 8.02 -12.78 -5.29
C LEU A 151 8.54 -12.40 -6.68
N ALA A 152 9.28 -11.29 -6.80
CA ALA A 152 9.86 -10.84 -8.07
C ALA A 152 10.85 -11.87 -8.65
N GLU A 153 11.72 -12.44 -7.81
CA GLU A 153 12.66 -13.49 -8.21
C GLU A 153 11.93 -14.74 -8.74
N LEU A 154 11.00 -15.26 -7.96
CA LEU A 154 10.22 -16.44 -8.36
C LEU A 154 9.39 -16.23 -9.62
N LEU A 155 8.82 -15.03 -9.80
CA LEU A 155 8.10 -14.69 -11.03
C LEU A 155 9.05 -14.56 -12.22
N GLY A 156 10.23 -13.95 -12.02
CA GLY A 156 11.28 -13.88 -13.04
C GLY A 156 11.74 -15.23 -13.52
N GLU A 157 11.95 -16.18 -12.61
CA GLU A 157 12.24 -17.58 -12.96
C GLU A 157 11.07 -18.25 -13.69
N ALA A 158 9.85 -18.04 -13.23
CA ALA A 158 8.66 -18.62 -13.84
C ALA A 158 8.45 -18.17 -15.29
N VAL A 159 8.65 -16.89 -15.61
CA VAL A 159 8.48 -16.38 -16.98
C VAL A 159 9.61 -16.77 -17.90
N SER A 160 10.82 -16.95 -17.39
CA SER A 160 11.99 -17.30 -18.18
C SER A 160 12.15 -18.80 -18.40
N THR A 161 11.52 -19.64 -17.57
CA THR A 161 11.65 -21.11 -17.64
C THR A 161 10.28 -21.79 -17.81
N ARG A 162 9.96 -22.75 -16.93
CA ARG A 162 8.67 -23.45 -16.91
C ARG A 162 7.82 -22.94 -15.74
N TRP A 163 6.87 -22.06 -15.99
CA TRP A 163 6.03 -21.48 -14.96
C TRP A 163 5.36 -22.52 -14.04
N GLN A 164 5.03 -23.72 -14.59
CA GLN A 164 4.41 -24.81 -13.82
C GLN A 164 5.28 -25.29 -12.65
N ALA A 165 6.60 -25.26 -12.81
CA ALA A 165 7.54 -25.69 -11.78
C ALA A 165 7.49 -24.74 -10.55
N HIS A 166 7.23 -23.45 -10.78
CA HIS A 166 7.21 -22.41 -9.74
C HIS A 166 5.84 -22.23 -9.09
N ALA A 167 4.76 -22.74 -9.69
CA ALA A 167 3.39 -22.53 -9.22
C ALA A 167 3.16 -22.99 -7.77
N ARG A 168 3.83 -24.06 -7.31
CA ARG A 168 3.70 -24.54 -5.92
C ARG A 168 4.39 -23.61 -4.94
N THR A 169 5.57 -23.14 -5.27
CA THR A 169 6.36 -22.22 -4.41
C THR A 169 5.65 -20.87 -4.33
N LEU A 170 5.18 -20.33 -5.46
CA LEU A 170 4.39 -19.11 -5.52
C LEU A 170 3.08 -19.22 -4.72
N ALA A 171 2.38 -20.35 -4.79
CA ALA A 171 1.19 -20.59 -3.98
C ALA A 171 1.50 -20.58 -2.48
N LYS A 172 2.62 -21.20 -2.06
CA LYS A 172 3.06 -21.19 -0.67
C LYS A 172 3.43 -19.77 -0.20
N LEU A 173 4.17 -19.03 -1.01
CA LEU A 173 4.61 -17.66 -0.69
C LEU A 173 3.41 -16.70 -0.60
N THR A 174 2.53 -16.71 -1.59
CA THR A 174 1.38 -15.80 -1.66
C THR A 174 0.19 -16.25 -0.81
N GLY A 175 0.08 -17.53 -0.46
CA GLY A 175 -1.10 -18.10 0.18
C GLY A 175 -2.30 -18.26 -0.78
N LEU A 176 -2.11 -18.00 -2.08
CA LEU A 176 -3.16 -18.16 -3.09
C LEU A 176 -3.28 -19.62 -3.56
N ASP A 177 -4.48 -20.00 -3.99
CA ASP A 177 -4.67 -21.33 -4.57
C ASP A 177 -3.88 -21.46 -5.88
N ARG A 178 -3.32 -22.66 -6.11
CA ARG A 178 -2.58 -22.96 -7.34
C ARG A 178 -3.41 -22.78 -8.61
N ARG A 179 -4.72 -23.00 -8.55
CA ARG A 179 -5.62 -22.82 -9.70
C ARG A 179 -5.74 -21.34 -10.06
N THR A 180 -5.85 -20.47 -9.08
CA THR A 180 -5.86 -19.01 -9.25
C THR A 180 -4.58 -18.50 -9.92
N LEU A 181 -3.43 -19.12 -9.64
CA LEU A 181 -2.14 -18.72 -10.20
C LEU A 181 -1.90 -19.20 -11.65
N GLN A 182 -2.63 -20.20 -12.14
CA GLN A 182 -2.35 -20.82 -13.45
C GLN A 182 -2.51 -19.84 -14.61
N VAL A 183 -3.59 -19.10 -14.65
CA VAL A 183 -3.88 -18.15 -15.73
C VAL A 183 -2.88 -16.99 -15.72
N PRO A 184 -2.68 -16.28 -14.60
CA PRO A 184 -1.67 -15.21 -14.54
C PRO A 184 -0.27 -15.69 -14.94
N LEU A 185 0.23 -16.78 -14.38
CA LEU A 185 1.58 -17.28 -14.68
C LEU A 185 1.76 -17.67 -16.14
N ARG A 186 0.75 -18.31 -16.73
CA ARG A 186 0.78 -18.67 -18.16
C ARG A 186 0.78 -17.43 -19.03
N THR A 187 -0.05 -16.45 -18.72
CA THR A 187 -0.12 -15.18 -19.46
C THR A 187 1.20 -14.44 -19.40
N MET A 188 1.77 -14.27 -18.21
CA MET A 188 3.06 -13.60 -18.02
C MET A 188 4.20 -14.32 -18.74
N HIS A 189 4.22 -15.64 -18.70
CA HIS A 189 5.21 -16.45 -19.44
C HIS A 189 5.08 -16.21 -20.96
N GLN A 190 3.86 -16.23 -21.51
CA GLN A 190 3.64 -15.93 -22.93
C GLN A 190 4.06 -14.51 -23.31
N GLU A 191 3.71 -13.51 -22.50
CA GLU A 191 4.11 -12.12 -22.72
C GLU A 191 5.64 -12.00 -22.80
N TYR A 192 6.34 -12.58 -21.82
CA TYR A 192 7.80 -12.56 -21.79
C TYR A 192 8.43 -13.26 -22.98
N GLN A 193 7.95 -14.47 -23.36
CA GLN A 193 8.43 -15.20 -24.51
C GLN A 193 8.20 -14.42 -25.83
N ASN A 194 7.05 -13.77 -25.97
CA ASN A 194 6.75 -12.93 -27.13
C ASN A 194 7.71 -11.73 -27.23
N LEU A 195 8.03 -11.09 -26.11
CA LEU A 195 9.02 -10.01 -26.06
C LEU A 195 10.40 -10.50 -26.51
N MET A 196 10.84 -11.65 -26.02
CA MET A 196 12.14 -12.24 -26.38
C MET A 196 12.21 -12.66 -27.86
N THR A 197 11.12 -13.23 -28.40
CA THR A 197 11.07 -13.66 -29.80
C THR A 197 11.00 -12.48 -30.78
N ALA A 198 10.20 -11.43 -30.45
CA ALA A 198 10.09 -10.24 -31.28
C ALA A 198 11.43 -9.51 -31.44
N THR A 199 12.31 -9.64 -30.47
CA THR A 199 13.64 -9.04 -30.46
C THR A 199 14.65 -9.83 -31.30
N LEU A 200 14.54 -11.15 -31.35
CA LEU A 200 15.37 -12.00 -32.22
C LEU A 200 15.03 -11.81 -33.71
N SER A 201 13.76 -11.49 -34.00
CA SER A 201 13.27 -11.30 -35.38
C SER A 201 13.66 -9.94 -35.98
N ARG A 202 13.97 -8.95 -35.19
CA ARG A 202 14.48 -7.63 -35.62
C ARG A 202 16.01 -7.68 -35.67
N ALA A 203 16.56 -8.44 -36.60
CA ALA A 203 17.99 -8.61 -36.81
C ALA A 203 18.73 -7.28 -36.93
N GLY A 204 19.31 -6.78 -35.84
CA GLY A 204 20.13 -5.56 -35.84
C GLY A 204 20.43 -4.91 -34.51
N GLY A 205 19.85 -5.34 -33.39
CA GLY A 205 20.06 -4.63 -32.14
C GLY A 205 19.95 -5.50 -30.88
N SER A 206 21.01 -6.14 -30.49
CA SER A 206 21.07 -6.94 -29.24
C SER A 206 20.84 -6.09 -27.95
N ALA A 207 21.06 -4.78 -28.02
CA ALA A 207 20.90 -3.87 -26.87
C ALA A 207 19.42 -3.59 -26.55
N ALA A 208 18.59 -3.30 -27.57
CA ALA A 208 17.17 -2.95 -27.39
C ALA A 208 16.31 -4.14 -26.88
N SER A 209 16.73 -5.36 -27.19
CA SER A 209 16.00 -6.57 -26.74
C SER A 209 16.22 -6.88 -25.27
N GLY A 210 17.43 -6.73 -24.79
CA GLY A 210 17.73 -6.88 -23.35
C GLY A 210 17.01 -5.84 -22.48
N GLU A 211 16.79 -4.65 -23.06
CA GLU A 211 16.12 -3.54 -22.36
C GLU A 211 14.61 -3.80 -22.16
N GLN A 212 13.89 -4.30 -23.17
CA GLN A 212 12.47 -4.61 -23.04
C GLN A 212 12.21 -5.77 -22.06
N GLY A 213 13.02 -6.83 -22.12
CA GLY A 213 12.96 -7.92 -21.14
C GLY A 213 13.24 -7.46 -19.72
N ARG A 214 14.25 -6.61 -19.53
CA ARG A 214 14.58 -6.01 -18.24
C ARG A 214 13.44 -5.13 -17.73
N ALA A 215 12.91 -4.24 -18.54
CA ALA A 215 11.80 -3.37 -18.18
C ALA A 215 10.52 -4.16 -17.84
N TYR A 216 10.32 -5.34 -18.43
CA TYR A 216 9.23 -6.24 -18.05
C TYR A 216 9.48 -6.83 -16.66
N LEU A 217 10.69 -7.31 -16.38
CA LEU A 217 11.06 -7.89 -15.08
C LEU A 217 11.02 -6.84 -13.95
N GLU A 218 11.37 -5.60 -14.20
CA GLU A 218 11.27 -4.51 -13.22
C GLU A 218 9.83 -4.25 -12.75
N ARG A 219 8.84 -4.53 -13.60
CA ARG A 219 7.41 -4.34 -13.31
C ARG A 219 6.65 -5.66 -13.11
N ILE A 220 7.37 -6.76 -12.93
CA ILE A 220 6.78 -8.10 -12.94
C ILE A 220 5.78 -8.32 -11.80
N VAL A 221 6.04 -7.75 -10.61
CA VAL A 221 5.14 -7.83 -9.45
C VAL A 221 3.84 -7.06 -9.70
N ASP A 222 3.93 -5.85 -10.25
CA ASP A 222 2.72 -5.07 -10.59
C ASP A 222 1.90 -5.75 -11.68
N ARG A 223 2.56 -6.35 -12.67
CA ARG A 223 1.88 -7.13 -13.71
C ARG A 223 1.17 -8.35 -13.13
N PHE A 224 1.81 -9.05 -12.22
CA PHE A 224 1.22 -10.20 -11.52
C PHE A 224 -0.07 -9.81 -10.78
N TRP A 225 -0.03 -8.72 -9.99
CA TRP A 225 -1.19 -8.26 -9.26
C TRP A 225 -2.30 -7.73 -10.17
N SER A 226 -1.98 -7.10 -11.31
CA SER A 226 -2.98 -6.64 -12.27
C SER A 226 -3.78 -7.81 -12.85
N LEU A 227 -3.11 -8.92 -13.21
CA LEU A 227 -3.76 -10.10 -13.75
C LEU A 227 -4.62 -10.85 -12.72
N LEU A 228 -4.32 -10.72 -11.44
CA LEU A 228 -5.13 -11.29 -10.35
C LEU A 228 -6.36 -10.45 -10.02
N ALA A 229 -6.33 -9.13 -10.28
CA ALA A 229 -7.48 -8.26 -10.09
C ALA A 229 -8.57 -8.49 -11.16
N ASP A 230 -8.19 -9.06 -12.30
CA ASP A 230 -9.07 -9.36 -13.43
C ASP A 230 -9.72 -10.76 -13.34
N VAL A 231 -9.41 -11.54 -12.28
CA VAL A 231 -9.92 -12.91 -12.02
C VAL A 231 -10.88 -12.90 -10.84
#